data_48315015911ce93fdd355b79f8c99711
#
_entry.id   48315015911ce93fdd355b79f8c99711
#
_cell.length_a   1.000
_cell.length_b   1.000
_cell.length_c   1.000
_cell.angle_alpha   90.00
_cell.angle_beta   90.00
_cell.angle_gamma   90.00
#
_symmetry.space_group_name_H-M   'P 1'
#
loop_
_entity.id
_entity.type
_entity.pdbx_description
1 polymer ?
#
loop_
_entity_poly.entity_id
_entity_poly.type
_entity_poly.pdbx_seq_one_letter_code
_entity_poly.pdbx_strand_id
1 'polypeptide(L)'
;MVSKNCLSISKILRALLSSSSLSFLLLVLLHNFLLFQIDCLEQNETKLEQQQYSSDPSWNFTQWWDERAENTQLYSEPVMFEEPKNQSQSSISATSIPQYGDFERFGEVHYKPGCPHDHLPDDRFNVRRPSGDGVMVTSTMIKVDQKYIPQTSIDILNYTIRYFFSKPRHWSEDKNYMRDLREAIKEKFLSFGLKTAFHVFKTEYNNEKLQSLYPDKKRQTATNIIAILPGKYRGTPKDEIYLIGAHYDTVQKSPGIDDNGSGAAAVIEIARLFTKHKCYFNKTIIFTLFDLEEEYLKGSKYFVQQYLIPTEIRKNKAKFNGAFIMDMLLAHNATKGSQSLREFWPTLPEFVEEIQENGSRGNFLTAWSRRNIDHDLYFFLEKNWQNKDRFPLKLMDPPLPTLSQEVSKNWSKYSKYGTFARSDHASFWYPIERDTSFRAILLSDLGPWRRDMNFHYHRVGDNDRWLRKDNLEFMKNTVDSLMATMLDIADGHC
;
A
#
# COMPACT_ATOMS: atom_id res chain seq x y z
N MET A 1 -28.10 13.73 -29.47
CA MET A 1 -29.57 13.68 -29.68
C MET A 1 -30.38 13.93 -28.39
N VAL A 2 -29.86 13.71 -27.22
CA VAL A 2 -30.54 13.88 -25.91
C VAL A 2 -30.86 15.34 -25.58
N SER A 3 -30.05 16.31 -26.00
CA SER A 3 -30.24 17.74 -25.64
C SER A 3 -31.46 18.42 -26.30
N LYS A 4 -31.95 17.90 -27.42
CA LYS A 4 -33.12 18.48 -28.11
C LYS A 4 -34.45 18.05 -27.51
N ASN A 5 -34.52 16.88 -26.90
CA ASN A 5 -35.75 16.37 -26.27
C ASN A 5 -36.04 17.02 -24.91
N CYS A 6 -35.02 17.38 -24.11
CA CYS A 6 -35.20 18.07 -22.83
C CYS A 6 -35.77 19.48 -22.98
N LEU A 7 -35.40 20.21 -24.06
CA LEU A 7 -35.94 21.56 -24.32
C LEU A 7 -37.42 21.54 -24.76
N SER A 8 -37.88 20.48 -25.40
CA SER A 8 -39.26 20.30 -25.81
C SER A 8 -40.19 20.02 -24.62
N ILE A 9 -39.74 19.18 -23.67
CA ILE A 9 -40.51 18.80 -22.49
C ILE A 9 -40.67 19.99 -21.53
N SER A 10 -39.65 20.82 -21.35
CA SER A 10 -39.69 22.04 -20.55
C SER A 10 -40.75 23.05 -21.02
N LYS A 11 -40.98 23.14 -22.35
CA LYS A 11 -42.01 24.02 -22.93
C LYS A 11 -43.42 23.47 -22.69
N ILE A 12 -43.62 22.18 -22.74
CA ILE A 12 -44.91 21.50 -22.48
C ILE A 12 -45.29 21.64 -21.01
N LEU A 13 -44.33 21.45 -20.09
CA LEU A 13 -44.56 21.60 -18.62
C LEU A 13 -44.96 23.05 -18.26
N ARG A 14 -44.36 24.06 -18.87
CA ARG A 14 -44.75 25.48 -18.63
C ARG A 14 -46.14 25.81 -19.13
N ALA A 15 -46.61 25.14 -20.17
CA ALA A 15 -47.99 25.33 -20.70
C ALA A 15 -49.04 24.63 -19.81
N LEU A 16 -48.71 23.54 -19.17
CA LEU A 16 -49.59 22.81 -18.26
C LEU A 16 -49.75 23.45 -16.90
N LEU A 17 -48.75 24.18 -16.42
CA LEU A 17 -48.77 24.90 -15.12
C LEU A 17 -49.62 26.13 -15.10
N SER A 18 -50.22 26.53 -16.21
CA SER A 18 -51.07 27.74 -16.32
C SER A 18 -52.58 27.48 -16.12
N SER A 19 -53.02 26.24 -15.83
CA SER A 19 -54.43 25.89 -15.60
C SER A 19 -54.66 25.29 -14.22
N SER A 20 -55.55 25.86 -13.46
CA SER A 20 -55.80 25.69 -12.02
C SER A 20 -56.63 24.44 -11.61
N SER A 21 -56.69 23.34 -12.40
CA SER A 21 -57.53 22.19 -12.09
C SER A 21 -56.90 20.78 -12.25
N LEU A 22 -55.55 20.67 -12.12
CA LEU A 22 -54.86 19.38 -12.33
C LEU A 22 -53.90 19.00 -11.16
N SER A 23 -54.41 18.93 -9.93
CA SER A 23 -53.50 18.75 -8.78
C SER A 23 -52.97 17.33 -8.58
N PHE A 24 -53.71 16.27 -8.93
CA PHE A 24 -53.27 14.89 -8.63
C PHE A 24 -52.56 14.24 -9.82
N LEU A 25 -53.05 14.41 -11.04
CA LEU A 25 -52.40 13.83 -12.23
C LEU A 25 -51.06 14.47 -12.51
N LEU A 26 -50.91 15.75 -12.19
CA LEU A 26 -49.66 16.51 -12.32
C LEU A 26 -48.61 16.05 -11.28
N LEU A 27 -49.05 15.73 -10.06
CA LEU A 27 -48.16 15.17 -9.04
C LEU A 27 -47.66 13.76 -9.39
N VAL A 28 -48.54 12.91 -9.94
CA VAL A 28 -48.13 11.57 -10.41
C VAL A 28 -47.20 11.65 -11.63
N LEU A 29 -47.45 12.58 -12.55
CA LEU A 29 -46.58 12.77 -13.70
C LEU A 29 -45.23 13.39 -13.31
N LEU A 30 -45.21 14.30 -12.36
CA LEU A 30 -43.98 14.85 -11.78
C LEU A 30 -43.19 13.81 -10.99
N HIS A 31 -43.88 12.96 -10.23
CA HIS A 31 -43.25 11.88 -9.51
C HIS A 31 -42.61 10.84 -10.47
N ASN A 32 -43.35 10.40 -11.49
CA ASN A 32 -42.84 9.49 -12.50
C ASN A 32 -41.75 10.13 -13.38
N PHE A 33 -41.81 11.45 -13.64
CA PHE A 33 -40.75 12.16 -14.33
C PHE A 33 -39.47 12.29 -13.47
N LEU A 34 -39.62 12.53 -12.17
CA LEU A 34 -38.50 12.53 -11.24
C LEU A 34 -37.88 11.15 -11.09
N LEU A 35 -38.67 10.10 -11.00
CA LEU A 35 -38.17 8.71 -10.99
C LEU A 35 -37.46 8.36 -12.31
N PHE A 36 -38.01 8.76 -13.46
CA PHE A 36 -37.37 8.58 -14.76
C PHE A 36 -36.06 9.41 -14.89
N GLN A 37 -36.01 10.60 -14.33
CA GLN A 37 -34.76 11.41 -14.28
C GLN A 37 -33.73 10.78 -13.37
N ILE A 38 -34.15 10.21 -12.24
CA ILE A 38 -33.25 9.46 -11.33
C ILE A 38 -32.74 8.21 -12.04
N ASP A 39 -33.61 7.43 -12.67
CA ASP A 39 -33.21 6.26 -13.48
C ASP A 39 -32.28 6.62 -14.66
N CYS A 40 -32.55 7.74 -15.35
CA CYS A 40 -31.67 8.24 -16.41
C CYS A 40 -30.33 8.76 -15.88
N LEU A 41 -30.29 9.35 -14.68
CA LEU A 41 -29.04 9.75 -14.02
C LEU A 41 -28.27 8.54 -13.54
N GLU A 42 -28.93 7.56 -12.93
CA GLU A 42 -28.32 6.29 -12.53
C GLU A 42 -27.82 5.47 -13.72
N GLN A 43 -28.57 5.41 -14.84
CA GLN A 43 -28.10 4.75 -16.06
C GLN A 43 -26.99 5.52 -16.79
N ASN A 44 -26.94 6.85 -16.71
CA ASN A 44 -25.82 7.63 -17.25
C ASN A 44 -24.59 7.59 -16.34
N GLU A 45 -24.78 7.61 -15.03
CA GLU A 45 -23.69 7.33 -14.08
C GLU A 45 -23.17 5.91 -14.28
N THR A 46 -24.04 4.89 -14.43
CA THR A 46 -23.61 3.51 -14.70
C THR A 46 -22.92 3.35 -16.06
N LYS A 47 -23.30 4.10 -17.11
CA LYS A 47 -22.60 4.09 -18.40
C LYS A 47 -21.27 4.85 -18.36
N LEU A 48 -21.19 5.96 -17.66
CA LEU A 48 -19.95 6.68 -17.39
C LEU A 48 -19.04 5.85 -16.49
N GLU A 49 -19.59 5.21 -15.44
CA GLU A 49 -18.87 4.25 -14.62
C GLU A 49 -18.40 3.04 -15.45
N GLN A 50 -19.24 2.43 -16.31
CA GLN A 50 -18.83 1.33 -17.19
C GLN A 50 -17.75 1.71 -18.21
N GLN A 51 -17.69 2.95 -18.66
CA GLN A 51 -16.61 3.45 -19.52
C GLN A 51 -15.35 3.83 -18.72
N GLN A 52 -15.47 4.19 -17.43
CA GLN A 52 -14.33 4.51 -16.56
C GLN A 52 -13.81 3.31 -15.76
N TYR A 53 -14.65 2.31 -15.49
CA TYR A 53 -14.26 1.08 -14.77
C TYR A 53 -13.75 -0.03 -15.68
N SER A 54 -13.82 0.13 -17.01
CA SER A 54 -13.17 -0.81 -17.89
C SER A 54 -11.66 -0.62 -17.74
N SER A 55 -11.09 -1.35 -16.81
CA SER A 55 -9.64 -1.60 -16.63
C SER A 55 -8.80 -0.32 -16.78
N ASP A 56 -8.09 0.07 -15.78
CA ASP A 56 -6.94 0.96 -15.95
C ASP A 56 -6.25 0.56 -17.27
N PRO A 57 -6.30 1.41 -18.32
CA PRO A 57 -5.78 1.04 -19.63
C PRO A 57 -4.26 0.79 -19.60
N SER A 58 -3.59 1.13 -18.49
CA SER A 58 -2.17 0.84 -18.26
C SER A 58 -1.92 -0.60 -17.81
N TRP A 59 -2.88 -1.28 -17.15
CA TRP A 59 -2.71 -2.65 -16.68
C TRP A 59 -3.26 -3.68 -17.67
N ASN A 60 -2.38 -4.51 -18.21
CA ASN A 60 -2.74 -5.63 -19.04
C ASN A 60 -2.13 -6.92 -18.48
N PHE A 61 -2.97 -7.75 -17.85
CA PHE A 61 -2.56 -9.02 -17.25
C PHE A 61 -1.92 -9.97 -18.26
N THR A 62 -2.43 -10.03 -19.48
CA THR A 62 -1.85 -10.86 -20.52
C THR A 62 -0.45 -10.37 -20.89
N GLN A 63 -0.29 -9.06 -21.09
CA GLN A 63 1.02 -8.47 -21.36
C GLN A 63 2.00 -8.69 -20.22
N TRP A 64 1.60 -8.44 -18.96
CA TRP A 64 2.43 -8.71 -17.79
C TRP A 64 2.82 -10.19 -17.71
N TRP A 65 1.86 -11.08 -18.04
CA TRP A 65 2.08 -12.51 -18.01
C TRP A 65 3.07 -12.97 -19.08
N ASP A 66 2.99 -12.42 -20.30
CA ASP A 66 3.86 -12.73 -21.43
C ASP A 66 5.26 -12.14 -21.24
N GLU A 67 5.37 -10.87 -20.84
CA GLU A 67 6.65 -10.20 -20.56
C GLU A 67 7.46 -10.90 -19.47
N ARG A 68 6.80 -11.60 -18.55
CA ARG A 68 7.47 -12.43 -17.56
C ARG A 68 8.26 -13.58 -18.20
N ALA A 69 7.81 -14.09 -19.34
CA ALA A 69 8.40 -15.25 -20.01
C ALA A 69 9.59 -14.89 -20.92
N GLU A 70 9.64 -13.66 -21.44
CA GLU A 70 10.62 -13.28 -22.48
C GLU A 70 11.98 -12.81 -21.94
N ASN A 71 12.05 -12.35 -20.68
CA ASN A 71 13.28 -11.76 -20.13
C ASN A 71 14.19 -12.78 -19.43
N THR A 72 14.87 -13.64 -20.17
CA THR A 72 15.81 -14.65 -19.62
C THR A 72 17.25 -14.16 -19.47
N GLN A 73 17.64 -13.02 -20.05
CA GLN A 73 18.98 -12.44 -19.90
C GLN A 73 18.93 -11.18 -19.02
N LEU A 74 18.92 -11.41 -17.71
CA LEU A 74 18.91 -10.33 -16.72
C LEU A 74 20.36 -10.04 -16.28
N TYR A 75 20.89 -8.90 -16.72
CA TYR A 75 22.15 -8.38 -16.20
C TYR A 75 21.89 -7.68 -14.88
N SER A 76 22.47 -8.16 -13.79
CA SER A 76 22.45 -7.51 -12.49
C SER A 76 23.86 -7.12 -12.07
N GLU A 77 23.98 -5.92 -11.50
CA GLU A 77 25.16 -5.58 -10.71
C GLU A 77 25.05 -6.24 -9.32
N PRO A 78 26.16 -6.65 -8.69
CA PRO A 78 26.10 -7.17 -7.33
C PRO A 78 25.45 -6.16 -6.38
N VAL A 79 24.52 -6.61 -5.56
CA VAL A 79 23.92 -5.76 -4.52
C VAL A 79 24.93 -5.59 -3.39
N MET A 80 25.44 -4.36 -3.25
CA MET A 80 26.42 -4.01 -2.21
C MET A 80 25.72 -3.32 -1.05
N PHE A 81 25.77 -3.92 0.13
CA PHE A 81 25.18 -3.35 1.35
C PHE A 81 26.17 -2.39 2.01
N GLU A 82 25.65 -1.23 2.39
CA GLU A 82 26.34 -0.28 3.25
C GLU A 82 25.98 -0.55 4.72
N GLU A 83 27.01 -0.52 5.57
CA GLU A 83 26.84 -0.64 7.02
C GLU A 83 26.47 0.73 7.61
N PRO A 84 25.69 0.77 8.69
CA PRO A 84 25.39 2.01 9.40
C PRO A 84 26.66 2.60 9.97
N LYS A 85 26.85 3.90 9.81
CA LYS A 85 28.02 4.62 10.35
C LYS A 85 27.98 4.62 11.86
N ASN A 86 29.05 4.16 12.52
CA ASN A 86 29.17 4.26 13.97
C ASN A 86 29.10 5.72 14.41
N GLN A 87 28.24 6.07 15.34
CA GLN A 87 28.00 7.45 15.81
C GLN A 87 29.26 8.15 16.39
N SER A 88 30.39 7.45 16.54
CA SER A 88 31.65 8.00 17.09
C SER A 88 32.57 8.66 16.07
N GLN A 89 32.25 8.71 14.76
CA GLN A 89 33.12 9.27 13.71
C GLN A 89 32.43 10.26 12.76
N SER A 90 31.39 10.96 13.14
CA SER A 90 30.77 11.96 12.29
C SER A 90 31.21 13.38 12.64
N SER A 91 32.42 13.78 12.20
CA SER A 91 32.69 15.16 11.85
C SER A 91 32.67 15.33 10.33
N ILE A 92 31.51 15.18 9.74
CA ILE A 92 31.26 15.55 8.34
C ILE A 92 30.21 16.64 8.38
N SER A 93 30.56 17.78 7.77
CA SER A 93 29.66 18.91 7.56
C SER A 93 28.33 18.41 6.97
N ALA A 94 27.31 18.35 7.80
CA ALA A 94 25.96 18.06 7.39
C ALA A 94 25.48 19.24 6.53
N THR A 95 25.53 19.09 5.22
CA THR A 95 24.63 19.84 4.36
C THR A 95 23.24 19.26 4.63
N SER A 96 22.60 19.83 5.64
CA SER A 96 21.18 19.92 5.96
C SER A 96 20.27 18.76 5.53
N ILE A 97 20.31 17.67 6.31
CA ILE A 97 19.07 16.91 6.55
C ILE A 97 18.33 17.69 7.64
N PRO A 98 17.10 18.21 7.41
CA PRO A 98 16.38 18.94 8.43
C PRO A 98 16.17 18.05 9.66
N GLN A 99 16.62 18.52 10.82
CA GLN A 99 16.26 17.92 12.09
C GLN A 99 14.81 18.32 12.42
N TYR A 100 14.17 17.59 13.29
CA TYR A 100 12.76 17.71 13.72
C TYR A 100 12.35 19.11 14.24
N GLY A 101 13.10 20.15 14.03
CA GLY A 101 12.82 21.54 14.38
C GLY A 101 12.76 22.53 13.21
N ASP A 102 13.09 22.11 11.98
CA ASP A 102 13.23 23.03 10.84
C ASP A 102 11.92 23.25 10.05
N PHE A 103 10.77 23.22 10.71
CA PHE A 103 9.46 23.38 10.08
C PHE A 103 9.16 24.79 9.53
N GLU A 104 10.00 25.78 9.81
CA GLU A 104 9.70 27.18 9.46
C GLU A 104 10.22 27.66 8.10
N ARG A 105 10.90 26.83 7.28
CA ARG A 105 11.58 27.30 6.05
C ARG A 105 10.99 26.91 4.71
N PHE A 106 9.90 26.18 4.63
CA PHE A 106 9.30 25.81 3.35
C PHE A 106 7.84 26.21 3.22
N GLY A 107 7.60 27.35 2.56
CA GLY A 107 6.35 27.72 1.92
C GLY A 107 5.27 28.21 2.87
N GLU A 108 4.94 29.49 2.74
CA GLU A 108 3.83 30.17 3.40
C GLU A 108 2.50 29.40 3.23
N VAL A 109 2.16 28.62 4.24
CA VAL A 109 0.78 28.26 4.52
C VAL A 109 0.43 29.00 5.81
N HIS A 110 -0.39 30.05 5.68
CA HIS A 110 -0.90 30.80 6.82
C HIS A 110 -1.64 29.88 7.79
N TYR A 111 -0.95 29.41 8.82
CA TYR A 111 -1.57 28.84 10.00
C TYR A 111 -1.67 29.92 11.06
N LYS A 112 -2.89 30.25 11.48
CA LYS A 112 -3.11 31.14 12.62
C LYS A 112 -2.51 30.51 13.87
N PRO A 113 -1.72 31.26 14.67
CA PRO A 113 -1.18 30.75 15.92
C PRO A 113 -2.27 30.74 16.99
N GLY A 114 -2.43 29.62 17.64
CA GLY A 114 -3.36 29.46 18.75
C GLY A 114 -3.36 28.06 19.35
N CYS A 115 -2.21 27.53 19.76
CA CYS A 115 -2.12 26.51 20.80
C CYS A 115 -0.80 26.69 21.57
N PRO A 116 -0.84 26.66 22.90
CA PRO A 116 0.34 26.89 23.72
C PRO A 116 1.32 25.72 23.66
N HIS A 117 2.58 26.07 23.63
CA HIS A 117 3.67 25.14 23.92
C HIS A 117 3.49 24.63 25.35
N ASP A 118 3.32 23.34 25.52
CA ASP A 118 3.54 22.69 26.80
C ASP A 118 4.35 21.42 26.64
N HIS A 119 5.39 21.42 27.40
CA HIS A 119 6.42 20.48 27.73
C HIS A 119 6.02 19.02 27.65
N LEU A 120 6.92 18.22 27.04
CA LEU A 120 6.94 16.77 27.21
C LEU A 120 7.11 16.45 28.71
N PRO A 121 6.26 15.60 29.31
CA PRO A 121 6.45 15.18 30.68
C PRO A 121 7.66 14.26 30.81
N ASP A 122 8.55 14.63 31.74
CA ASP A 122 9.64 13.82 32.23
C ASP A 122 9.03 12.67 33.07
N ASP A 123 9.14 11.43 32.58
CA ASP A 123 8.63 10.24 33.26
C ASP A 123 9.41 9.91 34.52
N ARG A 124 9.08 10.61 35.62
CA ARG A 124 9.44 10.18 36.99
C ARG A 124 8.17 9.87 37.77
N PHE A 125 7.68 8.66 37.65
CA PHE A 125 6.69 8.13 38.58
C PHE A 125 7.30 7.81 39.92
N ASN A 126 7.10 8.72 40.90
CA ASN A 126 7.25 8.45 42.30
C ASN A 126 6.05 7.64 42.81
N VAL A 127 6.22 6.33 42.95
CA VAL A 127 5.27 5.47 43.67
C VAL A 127 5.48 5.63 45.17
N ARG A 128 4.58 6.34 45.88
CA ARG A 128 4.46 6.29 47.34
C ARG A 128 3.90 4.92 47.74
N ARG A 129 4.64 4.22 48.56
CA ARG A 129 4.17 3.01 49.27
C ARG A 129 3.22 3.40 50.39
N PRO A 130 2.05 2.75 50.54
CA PRO A 130 1.33 2.74 51.82
C PRO A 130 1.92 1.65 52.71
N SER A 131 2.22 2.00 53.96
CA SER A 131 2.48 1.08 55.06
C SER A 131 1.15 0.52 55.57
N GLY A 132 1.06 -0.79 55.78
CA GLY A 132 -0.10 -1.40 56.46
C GLY A 132 -0.09 -2.92 56.39
N ASP A 133 -0.04 -3.50 57.54
CA ASP A 133 0.16 -4.91 57.90
C ASP A 133 -0.84 -5.91 57.32
N GLY A 134 -0.32 -7.12 57.03
CA GLY A 134 -0.94 -8.40 57.30
C GLY A 134 -1.95 -8.93 56.30
N VAL A 135 -1.53 -9.92 55.59
CA VAL A 135 -2.05 -11.27 55.44
C VAL A 135 -1.37 -11.92 54.24
N MET A 136 -0.59 -12.96 54.46
CA MET A 136 0.00 -13.77 53.40
C MET A 136 -1.10 -14.61 52.74
N VAL A 137 -1.50 -14.20 51.52
CA VAL A 137 -2.17 -15.09 50.56
C VAL A 137 -1.18 -15.29 49.43
N THR A 138 -0.54 -16.45 49.42
CA THR A 138 0.28 -16.92 48.30
C THR A 138 -0.62 -17.21 47.08
N SER A 139 -1.05 -16.19 46.38
CA SER A 139 -1.47 -16.34 45.00
C SER A 139 -0.23 -16.12 44.12
N THR A 140 0.29 -17.20 43.58
CA THR A 140 1.22 -17.16 42.45
C THR A 140 0.51 -16.49 41.31
N MET A 141 0.54 -15.16 41.27
CA MET A 141 0.21 -14.43 40.06
C MET A 141 1.27 -14.79 39.02
N ILE A 142 0.93 -15.65 38.08
CA ILE A 142 1.65 -15.75 36.84
C ILE A 142 1.53 -14.35 36.21
N LYS A 143 2.60 -13.53 36.36
CA LYS A 143 2.76 -12.34 35.53
C LYS A 143 2.88 -12.86 34.12
N VAL A 144 1.77 -12.82 33.36
CA VAL A 144 1.83 -12.87 31.92
C VAL A 144 2.58 -11.59 31.55
N ASP A 145 3.85 -11.74 31.17
CA ASP A 145 4.65 -10.65 30.64
C ASP A 145 3.92 -10.17 29.38
N GLN A 146 3.19 -9.06 29.54
CA GLN A 146 2.45 -8.48 28.42
C GLN A 146 3.50 -7.94 27.43
N LYS A 147 3.66 -8.62 26.30
CA LYS A 147 4.64 -8.26 25.27
C LYS A 147 4.43 -6.81 24.85
N TYR A 148 5.45 -5.99 25.03
CA TYR A 148 5.39 -4.60 24.59
C TYR A 148 5.33 -4.51 23.06
N ILE A 149 4.34 -3.83 22.52
CA ILE A 149 4.15 -3.60 21.08
C ILE A 149 4.27 -2.09 20.84
N PRO A 150 5.37 -1.62 20.22
CA PRO A 150 5.49 -0.22 19.79
C PRO A 150 4.36 0.19 18.85
N GLN A 151 3.95 1.44 18.96
CA GLN A 151 2.91 2.02 18.08
C GLN A 151 3.42 3.26 17.38
N THR A 152 2.93 3.50 16.16
CA THR A 152 3.20 4.73 15.42
C THR A 152 2.27 5.87 15.85
N SER A 153 2.53 7.08 15.35
CA SER A 153 1.61 8.22 15.42
C SER A 153 1.23 8.71 14.04
N ILE A 154 0.04 9.29 13.94
CA ILE A 154 -0.43 9.89 12.68
C ILE A 154 0.46 11.05 12.22
N ASP A 155 1.10 11.77 13.15
CA ASP A 155 1.98 12.89 12.83
C ASP A 155 3.26 12.41 12.15
N ILE A 156 3.83 11.29 12.60
CA ILE A 156 5.02 10.69 11.98
C ILE A 156 4.69 10.18 10.58
N LEU A 157 3.56 9.51 10.41
CA LEU A 157 3.10 9.03 9.10
C LEU A 157 2.88 10.20 8.13
N ASN A 158 2.14 11.22 8.57
CA ASN A 158 1.92 12.44 7.79
C ASN A 158 3.23 13.14 7.41
N TYR A 159 4.17 13.26 8.37
CA TYR A 159 5.49 13.84 8.11
C TYR A 159 6.26 13.01 7.07
N THR A 160 6.33 11.69 7.24
CA THR A 160 7.09 10.81 6.35
C THR A 160 6.56 10.88 4.91
N ILE A 161 5.23 10.86 4.74
CA ILE A 161 4.61 10.98 3.41
C ILE A 161 4.93 12.35 2.80
N ARG A 162 4.72 13.45 3.52
CA ARG A 162 4.99 14.79 3.00
C ARG A 162 6.45 15.01 2.65
N TYR A 163 7.35 14.48 3.45
CA TYR A 163 8.78 14.68 3.27
C TYR A 163 9.32 13.91 2.05
N PHE A 164 8.98 12.62 1.91
CA PHE A 164 9.53 11.75 0.87
C PHE A 164 8.63 11.62 -0.36
N PHE A 165 7.31 11.65 -0.19
CA PHE A 165 6.37 11.13 -1.17
C PHE A 165 5.32 12.14 -1.67
N SER A 166 5.53 13.43 -1.49
CA SER A 166 4.56 14.47 -1.89
C SER A 166 4.68 14.95 -3.34
N LYS A 167 5.64 14.45 -4.09
CA LYS A 167 5.88 14.83 -5.49
C LYS A 167 5.81 13.61 -6.40
N PRO A 168 5.52 13.79 -7.70
CA PRO A 168 5.61 12.71 -8.68
C PRO A 168 6.98 12.02 -8.66
N ARG A 169 6.97 10.70 -8.69
CA ARG A 169 8.15 9.83 -8.62
C ARG A 169 8.26 8.91 -9.83
N HIS A 170 7.73 9.37 -10.94
CA HIS A 170 7.83 8.65 -12.21
C HIS A 170 9.27 8.69 -12.76
N TRP A 171 9.71 7.64 -13.41
CA TRP A 171 11.06 7.52 -13.97
C TRP A 171 11.44 8.64 -14.98
N SER A 172 10.46 9.32 -15.58
CA SER A 172 10.68 10.44 -16.50
C SER A 172 10.86 11.80 -15.79
N GLU A 173 10.65 11.84 -14.48
CA GLU A 173 10.86 13.04 -13.67
C GLU A 173 12.35 13.46 -13.64
N ASP A 174 12.63 14.59 -12.99
CA ASP A 174 14.00 15.07 -12.83
C ASP A 174 14.90 13.99 -12.22
N LYS A 175 15.93 13.58 -12.98
CA LYS A 175 16.86 12.54 -12.56
C LYS A 175 17.60 12.88 -11.28
N ASN A 176 17.88 14.16 -11.02
CA ASN A 176 18.52 14.61 -9.79
C ASN A 176 17.57 14.42 -8.61
N TYR A 177 16.29 14.82 -8.77
CA TYR A 177 15.26 14.60 -7.75
C TYR A 177 15.13 13.12 -7.40
N MET A 178 15.01 12.24 -8.40
CA MET A 178 14.86 10.80 -8.16
C MET A 178 16.10 10.18 -7.51
N ARG A 179 17.31 10.64 -7.88
CA ARG A 179 18.56 10.24 -7.23
C ARG A 179 18.58 10.69 -5.78
N ASP A 180 18.30 11.97 -5.54
CA ASP A 180 18.35 12.58 -4.21
C ASP A 180 17.31 11.98 -3.26
N LEU A 181 16.12 11.65 -3.78
CA LEU A 181 15.07 10.91 -3.04
C LEU A 181 15.58 9.52 -2.62
N ARG A 182 16.15 8.76 -3.53
CA ARG A 182 16.68 7.41 -3.24
C ARG A 182 17.80 7.46 -2.20
N GLU A 183 18.72 8.41 -2.34
CA GLU A 183 19.77 8.62 -1.35
C GLU A 183 19.18 9.03 0.01
N ALA A 184 18.22 9.94 0.05
CA ALA A 184 17.57 10.36 1.30
C ALA A 184 16.87 9.19 2.01
N ILE A 185 16.19 8.31 1.27
CA ILE A 185 15.55 7.11 1.82
C ILE A 185 16.62 6.13 2.32
N LYS A 186 17.68 5.88 1.54
CA LYS A 186 18.80 5.02 1.95
C LYS A 186 19.44 5.53 3.24
N GLU A 187 19.78 6.80 3.31
CA GLU A 187 20.36 7.43 4.51
C GLU A 187 19.40 7.35 5.71
N LYS A 188 18.08 7.40 5.45
CA LYS A 188 17.09 7.21 6.51
C LYS A 188 17.17 5.80 7.11
N PHE A 189 17.22 4.75 6.29
CA PHE A 189 17.40 3.38 6.77
C PHE A 189 18.76 3.17 7.45
N LEU A 190 19.85 3.74 6.91
CA LEU A 190 21.17 3.72 7.56
C LEU A 190 21.13 4.40 8.93
N SER A 191 20.41 5.52 9.06
CA SER A 191 20.25 6.24 10.34
C SER A 191 19.48 5.43 11.39
N PHE A 192 18.69 4.47 10.98
CA PHE A 192 18.05 3.50 11.87
C PHE A 192 18.99 2.35 12.29
N GLY A 193 20.20 2.28 11.76
CA GLY A 193 21.13 1.20 12.03
C GLY A 193 20.92 -0.06 11.18
N LEU A 194 20.20 0.06 10.07
CA LEU A 194 19.96 -1.06 9.16
C LEU A 194 21.04 -1.14 8.08
N LYS A 195 21.42 -2.37 7.71
CA LYS A 195 22.23 -2.59 6.50
C LYS A 195 21.39 -2.28 5.29
N THR A 196 21.83 -1.36 4.46
CA THR A 196 21.03 -0.84 3.35
C THR A 196 21.78 -0.93 2.02
N ALA A 197 21.07 -1.23 0.95
CA ALA A 197 21.62 -1.34 -0.38
C ALA A 197 20.70 -0.79 -1.45
N PHE A 198 21.25 -0.35 -2.55
CA PHE A 198 20.55 -0.20 -3.80
C PHE A 198 20.63 -1.50 -4.62
N HIS A 199 19.49 -1.99 -5.06
CA HIS A 199 19.40 -3.00 -6.09
C HIS A 199 19.14 -2.31 -7.42
N VAL A 200 20.21 -2.10 -8.18
CA VAL A 200 20.17 -1.43 -9.49
C VAL A 200 19.94 -2.46 -10.57
N PHE A 201 18.95 -2.25 -11.41
CA PHE A 201 18.64 -3.11 -12.54
C PHE A 201 18.38 -2.32 -13.81
N LYS A 202 18.57 -2.99 -14.97
CA LYS A 202 18.32 -2.40 -16.29
C LYS A 202 17.16 -3.15 -16.93
N THR A 203 16.21 -2.40 -17.46
CA THR A 203 15.05 -2.93 -18.17
C THR A 203 14.92 -2.28 -19.54
N GLU A 204 14.30 -2.97 -20.46
CA GLU A 204 13.99 -2.45 -21.79
C GLU A 204 12.52 -2.02 -21.85
N TYR A 205 12.24 -1.08 -22.71
CA TYR A 205 10.87 -0.70 -23.05
C TYR A 205 10.35 -1.65 -24.12
N ASN A 206 9.45 -2.53 -23.76
CA ASN A 206 8.79 -3.43 -24.72
C ASN A 206 7.51 -2.82 -25.32
N ASN A 207 7.16 -1.60 -24.91
CA ASN A 207 5.97 -0.92 -25.39
C ASN A 207 6.33 0.01 -26.58
N GLU A 208 5.85 -0.32 -27.77
CA GLU A 208 6.07 0.49 -29.00
C GLU A 208 5.62 1.95 -28.84
N LYS A 209 4.57 2.20 -28.07
CA LYS A 209 4.07 3.55 -27.79
C LYS A 209 5.05 4.34 -26.91
N LEU A 210 5.65 3.71 -25.90
CA LEU A 210 6.70 4.33 -25.08
C LEU A 210 7.99 4.49 -25.87
N GLN A 211 8.35 3.52 -26.71
CA GLN A 211 9.49 3.65 -27.63
C GLN A 211 9.30 4.81 -28.63
N SER A 212 8.07 5.03 -29.11
CA SER A 212 7.77 6.16 -30.01
C SER A 212 7.82 7.53 -29.32
N LEU A 213 7.45 7.58 -28.03
CA LEU A 213 7.52 8.79 -27.22
C LEU A 213 8.94 9.11 -26.75
N TYR A 214 9.77 8.09 -26.59
CA TYR A 214 11.14 8.20 -26.08
C TYR A 214 12.14 7.40 -26.93
N PRO A 215 12.33 7.75 -28.24
CA PRO A 215 13.10 6.95 -29.18
C PRO A 215 14.55 6.72 -28.80
N ASP A 216 15.13 7.63 -27.99
CA ASP A 216 16.52 7.56 -27.53
C ASP A 216 16.71 6.74 -26.24
N LYS A 217 15.62 6.27 -25.62
CA LYS A 217 15.65 5.55 -24.35
C LYS A 217 15.23 4.09 -24.52
N LYS A 218 16.08 3.32 -25.16
CA LYS A 218 15.86 1.86 -25.30
C LYS A 218 16.00 1.10 -23.99
N ARG A 219 16.75 1.65 -23.02
CA ARG A 219 17.02 1.01 -21.73
C ARG A 219 16.81 2.00 -20.60
N GLN A 220 16.17 1.55 -19.55
CA GLN A 220 15.96 2.30 -18.32
C GLN A 220 16.75 1.63 -17.19
N THR A 221 17.41 2.46 -16.37
CA THR A 221 17.99 2.03 -15.12
C THR A 221 17.04 2.40 -13.99
N ALA A 222 16.71 1.43 -13.17
CA ALA A 222 15.83 1.58 -12.02
C ALA A 222 16.50 1.04 -10.75
N THR A 223 15.98 1.40 -9.58
CA THR A 223 16.66 1.14 -8.33
C THR A 223 15.67 0.81 -7.23
N ASN A 224 15.64 -0.44 -6.80
CA ASN A 224 14.99 -0.80 -5.54
C ASN A 224 15.89 -0.44 -4.36
N ILE A 225 15.27 -0.11 -3.23
CA ILE A 225 15.99 0.19 -1.98
C ILE A 225 15.72 -0.96 -1.03
N ILE A 226 16.78 -1.60 -0.53
CA ILE A 226 16.70 -2.76 0.37
C ILE A 226 17.32 -2.39 1.70
N ALA A 227 16.61 -2.65 2.80
CA ALA A 227 17.18 -2.54 4.15
C ALA A 227 16.93 -3.84 4.91
N ILE A 228 17.92 -4.26 5.72
CA ILE A 228 17.88 -5.54 6.42
C ILE A 228 17.98 -5.31 7.92
N LEU A 229 16.99 -5.82 8.65
CA LEU A 229 17.06 -6.03 10.09
C LEU A 229 17.43 -7.51 10.32
N PRO A 230 18.68 -7.81 10.68
CA PRO A 230 19.14 -9.18 10.78
C PRO A 230 18.48 -9.91 11.95
N GLY A 231 17.99 -11.11 11.68
CA GLY A 231 17.59 -12.05 12.71
C GLY A 231 18.79 -12.75 13.36
N LYS A 232 18.54 -13.46 14.45
CA LYS A 232 19.54 -14.22 15.22
C LYS A 232 20.38 -15.18 14.35
N TYR A 233 19.76 -15.74 13.32
CA TYR A 233 20.40 -16.75 12.46
C TYR A 233 20.88 -16.19 11.13
N ARG A 234 20.90 -14.86 10.95
CA ARG A 234 21.30 -14.21 9.70
C ARG A 234 22.67 -14.71 9.23
N GLY A 235 22.74 -15.09 7.94
CA GLY A 235 23.95 -15.59 7.29
C GLY A 235 24.24 -17.09 7.58
N THR A 236 23.30 -17.81 8.14
CA THR A 236 23.37 -19.26 8.34
C THR A 236 22.24 -19.98 7.58
N PRO A 237 22.35 -21.28 7.32
CA PRO A 237 21.25 -22.06 6.69
C PRO A 237 19.98 -22.17 7.57
N LYS A 238 20.01 -21.69 8.82
CA LYS A 238 18.84 -21.62 9.71
C LYS A 238 18.10 -20.26 9.60
N ASP A 239 18.59 -19.35 8.75
CA ASP A 239 17.95 -18.05 8.57
C ASP A 239 16.59 -18.24 7.90
N GLU A 240 15.58 -17.61 8.49
CA GLU A 240 14.24 -17.52 7.97
C GLU A 240 13.92 -16.05 7.72
N ILE A 241 13.31 -15.75 6.58
CA ILE A 241 13.13 -14.37 6.11
C ILE A 241 11.65 -14.06 5.94
N TYR A 242 11.21 -12.93 6.49
CA TYR A 242 10.01 -12.21 6.09
C TYR A 242 10.37 -10.93 5.36
N LEU A 243 9.51 -10.49 4.46
CA LEU A 243 9.66 -9.24 3.75
C LEU A 243 8.46 -8.32 3.99
N ILE A 244 8.74 -7.03 4.18
CA ILE A 244 7.76 -5.95 4.18
C ILE A 244 8.13 -5.03 3.03
N GLY A 245 7.22 -4.84 2.07
CA GLY A 245 7.52 -4.09 0.86
C GLY A 245 6.38 -3.20 0.39
N ALA A 246 6.75 -2.21 -0.41
CA ALA A 246 5.85 -1.31 -1.14
C ALA A 246 6.60 -0.73 -2.34
N HIS A 247 5.91 -0.31 -3.39
CA HIS A 247 6.57 0.50 -4.41
C HIS A 247 6.63 1.97 -3.99
N TYR A 248 7.58 2.71 -4.56
CA TYR A 248 7.74 4.13 -4.27
C TYR A 248 7.63 5.02 -5.52
N ASP A 249 7.63 4.43 -6.71
CA ASP A 249 7.36 5.13 -7.96
C ASP A 249 5.89 5.52 -8.09
N THR A 250 5.57 6.32 -9.10
CA THR A 250 4.21 6.75 -9.43
C THR A 250 4.03 6.80 -10.94
N VAL A 251 2.79 6.81 -11.39
CA VAL A 251 2.51 7.22 -12.77
C VAL A 251 2.91 8.68 -12.99
N GLN A 252 3.10 9.05 -14.25
CA GLN A 252 3.51 10.41 -14.63
C GLN A 252 2.52 11.47 -14.12
N LYS A 253 3.04 12.54 -13.51
CA LYS A 253 2.28 13.69 -12.96
C LYS A 253 1.43 13.41 -11.72
N SER A 254 1.26 12.18 -11.29
CA SER A 254 0.60 11.89 -10.01
C SER A 254 1.55 12.14 -8.85
N PRO A 255 1.18 12.92 -7.84
CA PRO A 255 1.95 12.97 -6.59
C PRO A 255 2.02 11.62 -5.89
N GLY A 256 0.99 10.75 -6.07
CA GLY A 256 0.94 9.41 -5.53
C GLY A 256 1.08 9.40 -3.99
N ILE A 257 0.26 10.20 -3.32
CA ILE A 257 0.24 10.25 -1.84
C ILE A 257 -0.27 8.95 -1.27
N ASP A 258 -1.35 8.43 -1.86
CA ASP A 258 -1.90 7.14 -1.50
C ASP A 258 -1.23 6.04 -2.32
N ASP A 259 -1.12 6.22 -3.62
CA ASP A 259 -0.54 5.31 -4.58
C ASP A 259 0.89 5.72 -5.01
N ASN A 260 1.99 5.23 -4.42
CA ASN A 260 1.99 4.43 -3.20
C ASN A 260 2.91 5.04 -2.14
N GLY A 261 2.78 6.35 -1.95
CA GLY A 261 3.47 7.07 -0.87
C GLY A 261 3.07 6.54 0.51
N SER A 262 1.82 6.09 0.67
CA SER A 262 1.29 5.54 1.91
C SER A 262 1.97 4.21 2.27
N GLY A 263 2.03 3.26 1.35
CA GLY A 263 2.71 1.99 1.57
C GLY A 263 4.21 2.16 1.81
N ALA A 264 4.87 3.02 1.01
CA ALA A 264 6.30 3.30 1.17
C ALA A 264 6.62 3.95 2.53
N ALA A 265 5.78 4.88 3.00
CA ALA A 265 5.93 5.48 4.32
C ALA A 265 5.69 4.46 5.46
N ALA A 266 4.75 3.53 5.28
CA ALA A 266 4.51 2.45 6.24
C ALA A 266 5.74 1.54 6.38
N VAL A 267 6.40 1.16 5.28
CA VAL A 267 7.66 0.39 5.30
C VAL A 267 8.73 1.10 6.12
N ILE A 268 8.95 2.40 5.86
CA ILE A 268 9.94 3.22 6.58
C ILE A 268 9.60 3.30 8.07
N GLU A 269 8.33 3.50 8.39
CA GLU A 269 7.89 3.66 9.78
C GLU A 269 8.02 2.37 10.60
N ILE A 270 7.66 1.22 10.03
CA ILE A 270 7.82 -0.08 10.68
C ILE A 270 9.30 -0.34 10.98
N ALA A 271 10.19 -0.07 10.01
CA ALA A 271 11.63 -0.18 10.18
C ALA A 271 12.15 0.72 11.31
N ARG A 272 11.66 1.98 11.36
CA ARG A 272 12.00 2.94 12.42
C ARG A 272 11.56 2.44 13.80
N LEU A 273 10.34 1.94 13.91
CA LEU A 273 9.80 1.46 15.19
C LEU A 273 10.62 0.29 15.74
N PHE A 274 10.92 -0.72 14.91
CA PHE A 274 11.73 -1.86 15.36
C PHE A 274 13.09 -1.43 15.88
N THR A 275 13.74 -0.52 15.19
CA THR A 275 15.10 -0.09 15.57
C THR A 275 15.10 0.90 16.74
N LYS A 276 14.17 1.86 16.76
CA LYS A 276 13.99 2.81 17.87
C LYS A 276 13.73 2.10 19.21
N HIS A 277 12.91 1.06 19.19
CA HIS A 277 12.57 0.28 20.38
C HIS A 277 13.52 -0.90 20.62
N LYS A 278 14.62 -0.97 19.85
CA LYS A 278 15.64 -2.02 19.97
C LYS A 278 15.07 -3.43 19.92
N CYS A 279 14.06 -3.62 19.08
CA CYS A 279 13.46 -4.92 18.90
C CYS A 279 14.49 -5.89 18.28
N TYR A 280 14.51 -7.11 18.74
CA TYR A 280 15.31 -8.18 18.18
C TYR A 280 14.42 -9.34 17.73
N PHE A 281 14.89 -10.10 16.75
CA PHE A 281 14.12 -11.14 16.08
C PHE A 281 14.96 -12.42 15.92
N ASN A 282 14.31 -13.56 15.97
CA ASN A 282 14.96 -14.80 15.56
C ASN A 282 15.09 -14.87 14.03
N LYS A 283 14.10 -14.36 13.31
CA LYS A 283 14.04 -14.36 11.83
C LYS A 283 14.43 -13.00 11.28
N THR A 284 15.03 -12.99 10.11
CA THR A 284 15.44 -11.77 9.41
C THR A 284 14.22 -11.07 8.81
N ILE A 285 14.18 -9.74 8.90
CA ILE A 285 13.18 -8.92 8.23
C ILE A 285 13.86 -8.09 7.14
N ILE A 286 13.39 -8.21 5.92
CA ILE A 286 13.82 -7.39 4.79
C ILE A 286 12.76 -6.34 4.53
N PHE A 287 13.16 -5.08 4.48
CA PHE A 287 12.35 -3.94 4.03
C PHE A 287 12.74 -3.60 2.61
N THR A 288 11.77 -3.48 1.72
CA THR A 288 12.07 -3.15 0.32
C THR A 288 11.11 -2.11 -0.21
N LEU A 289 11.68 -1.08 -0.86
CA LEU A 289 10.93 -0.14 -1.66
C LEU A 289 11.23 -0.42 -3.14
N PHE A 290 10.19 -0.81 -3.88
CA PHE A 290 10.31 -1.20 -5.28
C PHE A 290 10.19 0.02 -6.20
N ASP A 291 10.94 0.02 -7.29
CA ASP A 291 10.88 0.98 -8.38
C ASP A 291 10.14 0.36 -9.57
N LEU A 292 9.52 1.16 -10.40
CA LEU A 292 8.84 0.70 -11.62
C LEU A 292 7.76 -0.38 -11.39
N GLU A 293 7.00 -0.26 -10.32
CA GLU A 293 5.78 -1.04 -10.16
C GLU A 293 4.78 -0.67 -11.25
N GLU A 294 4.58 0.63 -11.47
CA GLU A 294 3.71 1.23 -12.46
C GLU A 294 4.06 0.85 -13.93
N GLU A 295 5.24 0.27 -14.11
CA GLU A 295 5.74 -0.28 -15.37
C GLU A 295 5.72 -1.82 -15.34
N TYR A 296 4.57 -2.41 -14.98
CA TYR A 296 4.34 -3.85 -14.93
C TYR A 296 5.17 -4.61 -13.88
N LEU A 297 5.23 -4.08 -12.66
CA LEU A 297 5.86 -4.70 -11.49
C LEU A 297 7.35 -5.01 -11.70
N LYS A 298 8.05 -4.20 -12.52
CA LYS A 298 9.44 -4.49 -12.88
C LYS A 298 10.34 -4.55 -11.66
N GLY A 299 10.17 -3.65 -10.69
CA GLY A 299 10.99 -3.60 -9.48
C GLY A 299 10.95 -4.88 -8.67
N SER A 300 9.78 -5.33 -8.28
CA SER A 300 9.61 -6.56 -7.52
C SER A 300 9.99 -7.81 -8.32
N LYS A 301 9.67 -7.84 -9.62
CA LYS A 301 10.05 -8.91 -10.52
C LYS A 301 11.57 -9.11 -10.58
N TYR A 302 12.32 -8.01 -10.77
CA TYR A 302 13.79 -8.05 -10.81
C TYR A 302 14.37 -8.30 -9.42
N PHE A 303 13.78 -7.78 -8.35
CA PHE A 303 14.18 -8.08 -6.98
C PHE A 303 14.12 -9.58 -6.69
N VAL A 304 13.02 -10.23 -7.00
CA VAL A 304 12.85 -11.69 -6.78
C VAL A 304 13.89 -12.47 -7.59
N GLN A 305 14.05 -12.11 -8.87
CA GLN A 305 14.90 -12.84 -9.80
C GLN A 305 16.39 -12.62 -9.57
N GLN A 306 16.82 -11.40 -9.24
CA GLN A 306 18.24 -11.03 -9.21
C GLN A 306 18.80 -10.94 -7.78
N TYR A 307 17.95 -10.79 -6.77
CA TYR A 307 18.40 -10.70 -5.39
C TYR A 307 17.84 -11.82 -4.51
N LEU A 308 16.53 -11.96 -4.37
CA LEU A 308 15.94 -12.91 -3.43
C LEU A 308 16.37 -14.34 -3.73
N ILE A 309 16.14 -14.81 -4.96
CA ILE A 309 16.46 -16.19 -5.33
C ILE A 309 17.97 -16.46 -5.32
N PRO A 310 18.82 -15.69 -6.03
CA PRO A 310 20.23 -16.04 -6.12
C PRO A 310 21.00 -15.78 -4.82
N THR A 311 20.67 -14.71 -4.11
CA THR A 311 21.44 -14.29 -2.93
C THR A 311 20.90 -14.93 -1.66
N GLU A 312 19.63 -14.74 -1.35
CA GLU A 312 19.09 -15.17 -0.06
C GLU A 312 18.81 -16.67 -0.04
N ILE A 313 18.18 -17.19 -1.10
CA ILE A 313 17.76 -18.60 -1.12
C ILE A 313 18.88 -19.53 -1.54
N ARG A 314 19.54 -19.24 -2.66
CA ARG A 314 20.56 -20.17 -3.21
C ARG A 314 21.91 -20.04 -2.52
N LYS A 315 22.42 -18.80 -2.39
CA LYS A 315 23.74 -18.56 -1.80
C LYS A 315 23.71 -18.68 -0.27
N ASN A 316 22.81 -17.95 0.38
CA ASN A 316 22.70 -17.91 1.85
C ASN A 316 21.93 -19.11 2.40
N LYS A 317 21.21 -19.86 1.57
CA LYS A 317 20.36 -21.00 1.92
C LYS A 317 19.28 -20.65 2.94
N ALA A 318 18.86 -19.40 2.97
CA ALA A 318 17.80 -18.94 3.84
C ALA A 318 16.44 -19.45 3.35
N LYS A 319 15.51 -19.66 4.28
CA LYS A 319 14.13 -20.00 3.98
C LYS A 319 13.30 -18.71 3.89
N PHE A 320 12.64 -18.48 2.77
CA PHE A 320 11.70 -17.37 2.64
C PHE A 320 10.32 -17.79 3.14
N ASN A 321 9.83 -17.12 4.20
CA ASN A 321 8.56 -17.47 4.84
C ASN A 321 7.37 -16.70 4.27
N GLY A 322 7.58 -15.50 3.72
CA GLY A 322 6.51 -14.74 3.09
C GLY A 322 6.78 -13.23 3.00
N ALA A 323 5.97 -12.56 2.19
CA ALA A 323 5.99 -11.12 2.02
C ALA A 323 4.65 -10.49 2.41
N PHE A 324 4.72 -9.34 3.07
CA PHE A 324 3.61 -8.40 3.29
C PHE A 324 3.86 -7.19 2.39
N ILE A 325 3.08 -7.08 1.33
CA ILE A 325 3.17 -5.99 0.37
C ILE A 325 2.06 -5.00 0.69
N MET A 326 2.38 -3.72 0.73
CA MET A 326 1.43 -2.64 1.01
C MET A 326 1.29 -1.76 -0.23
N ASP A 327 0.03 -1.52 -0.61
CA ASP A 327 -0.28 -0.71 -1.78
C ASP A 327 -1.62 0.00 -1.57
N MET A 328 -1.55 1.32 -1.39
CA MET A 328 -2.65 2.22 -1.03
C MET A 328 -3.25 1.91 0.36
N LEU A 329 -3.04 2.79 1.32
CA LEU A 329 -3.44 2.61 2.72
C LEU A 329 -4.21 3.80 3.32
N LEU A 330 -4.60 4.82 2.52
CA LEU A 330 -5.20 6.05 3.00
C LEU A 330 -6.67 6.25 2.61
N ALA A 331 -7.18 5.55 1.60
CA ALA A 331 -8.54 5.79 1.13
C ALA A 331 -9.61 5.15 2.03
N HIS A 332 -9.79 5.69 3.25
CA HIS A 332 -10.84 5.30 4.18
C HIS A 332 -12.10 6.15 4.00
N ASN A 333 -13.26 5.50 3.84
CA ASN A 333 -14.55 6.17 3.81
C ASN A 333 -15.67 5.30 4.39
N ALA A 334 -16.18 5.66 5.57
CA ALA A 334 -17.26 4.94 6.25
C ALA A 334 -18.67 5.29 5.74
N THR A 335 -18.81 6.15 4.73
CA THR A 335 -20.09 6.53 4.16
C THR A 335 -20.71 5.33 3.41
N LYS A 336 -22.02 5.15 3.56
CA LYS A 336 -22.75 4.11 2.81
C LYS A 336 -22.61 4.37 1.31
N GLY A 337 -22.33 3.32 0.53
CA GLY A 337 -22.15 3.40 -0.91
C GLY A 337 -20.79 3.95 -1.35
N SER A 338 -19.81 4.10 -0.45
CA SER A 338 -18.48 4.61 -0.79
C SER A 338 -17.53 3.58 -1.40
N GLN A 339 -17.93 2.30 -1.48
CA GLN A 339 -17.17 1.22 -2.12
C GLN A 339 -17.91 0.66 -3.31
N SER A 340 -17.25 0.51 -4.46
CA SER A 340 -17.73 -0.23 -5.61
C SER A 340 -16.90 -1.50 -5.79
N LEU A 341 -17.54 -2.64 -6.00
CA LEU A 341 -16.90 -3.94 -6.14
C LEU A 341 -17.43 -4.73 -7.35
N ARG A 342 -18.04 -4.06 -8.32
CA ARG A 342 -18.64 -4.71 -9.50
C ARG A 342 -17.65 -5.56 -10.28
N GLU A 343 -16.40 -5.15 -10.35
CA GLU A 343 -15.32 -5.86 -11.04
C GLU A 343 -15.04 -7.23 -10.40
N PHE A 344 -15.21 -7.35 -9.10
CA PHE A 344 -14.94 -8.59 -8.35
C PHE A 344 -16.12 -9.56 -8.35
N TRP A 345 -17.29 -9.13 -8.77
CA TRP A 345 -18.49 -9.99 -8.79
C TRP A 345 -18.29 -11.30 -9.56
N PRO A 346 -17.65 -11.32 -10.75
CA PRO A 346 -17.45 -12.57 -11.50
C PRO A 346 -16.45 -13.53 -10.86
N THR A 347 -15.65 -13.07 -9.88
CA THR A 347 -14.54 -13.83 -9.31
C THR A 347 -14.70 -14.13 -7.84
N LEU A 348 -15.26 -13.22 -7.06
CA LEU A 348 -15.48 -13.32 -5.61
C LEU A 348 -16.89 -12.80 -5.23
N PRO A 349 -17.97 -13.44 -5.69
CA PRO A 349 -19.33 -12.94 -5.43
C PRO A 349 -19.66 -12.86 -3.94
N GLU A 350 -19.27 -13.87 -3.15
CA GLU A 350 -19.51 -13.90 -1.69
C GLU A 350 -18.88 -12.71 -0.96
N PHE A 351 -17.65 -12.33 -1.35
CA PHE A 351 -16.99 -11.14 -0.82
C PHE A 351 -17.75 -9.86 -1.17
N VAL A 352 -18.24 -9.75 -2.42
CA VAL A 352 -19.00 -8.58 -2.87
C VAL A 352 -20.33 -8.47 -2.12
N GLU A 353 -21.04 -9.60 -1.94
CA GLU A 353 -22.29 -9.67 -1.16
C GLU A 353 -22.06 -9.20 0.28
N GLU A 354 -21.02 -9.70 0.96
CA GLU A 354 -20.67 -9.31 2.33
C GLU A 354 -20.50 -7.78 2.45
N ILE A 355 -19.77 -7.16 1.50
CA ILE A 355 -19.56 -5.71 1.53
C ILE A 355 -20.83 -4.94 1.21
N GLN A 356 -21.69 -5.45 0.32
CA GLN A 356 -22.99 -4.84 0.00
C GLN A 356 -23.94 -4.90 1.20
N GLU A 357 -23.98 -6.00 1.93
CA GLU A 357 -24.79 -6.15 3.16
C GLU A 357 -24.36 -5.14 4.23
N ASN A 358 -23.06 -4.84 4.33
CA ASN A 358 -22.52 -3.76 5.17
C ASN A 358 -22.76 -2.36 4.59
N GLY A 359 -23.61 -2.22 3.59
CA GLY A 359 -23.98 -0.96 2.94
C GLY A 359 -22.90 -0.39 2.02
N SER A 360 -22.05 -1.24 1.44
CA SER A 360 -20.97 -0.86 0.52
C SER A 360 -20.10 0.29 1.08
N ARG A 361 -19.65 0.14 2.32
CA ARG A 361 -18.79 1.13 3.00
C ARG A 361 -17.33 0.82 2.72
N GLY A 362 -16.56 1.83 2.38
CA GLY A 362 -15.12 1.74 2.17
C GLY A 362 -14.30 1.94 3.46
N ASN A 363 -14.67 1.30 4.55
CA ASN A 363 -14.06 1.46 5.87
C ASN A 363 -13.13 0.32 6.29
N PHE A 364 -12.76 -0.56 5.36
CA PHE A 364 -11.97 -1.77 5.62
C PHE A 364 -10.67 -1.76 4.81
N LEU A 365 -9.68 -2.51 5.31
CA LEU A 365 -8.51 -2.91 4.54
C LEU A 365 -8.73 -4.31 3.97
N THR A 366 -8.18 -4.60 2.80
CA THR A 366 -8.17 -5.95 2.26
C THR A 366 -6.79 -6.58 2.39
N ALA A 367 -6.78 -7.89 2.62
CA ALA A 367 -5.62 -8.75 2.44
C ALA A 367 -5.90 -9.69 1.26
N TRP A 368 -5.10 -9.60 0.20
CA TRP A 368 -5.22 -10.45 -0.98
C TRP A 368 -4.30 -11.65 -0.84
N SER A 369 -4.85 -12.84 -0.95
CA SER A 369 -4.17 -14.10 -0.66
C SER A 369 -4.62 -15.16 -1.64
N ARG A 370 -3.74 -15.99 -2.17
CA ARG A 370 -4.19 -17.17 -2.93
C ARG A 370 -4.82 -18.18 -1.97
N ARG A 371 -6.00 -18.66 -2.32
CA ARG A 371 -6.79 -19.57 -1.49
C ARG A 371 -5.96 -20.80 -1.08
N ASN A 372 -5.91 -21.07 0.22
CA ASN A 372 -5.18 -22.19 0.84
C ASN A 372 -3.66 -22.21 0.63
N ILE A 373 -3.05 -21.12 0.10
CA ILE A 373 -1.61 -21.07 -0.14
C ILE A 373 -0.95 -20.02 0.79
N ASP A 374 -1.51 -18.81 0.82
CA ASP A 374 -0.95 -17.70 1.58
C ASP A 374 -1.77 -17.38 2.85
N HIS A 375 -2.79 -18.19 3.16
CA HIS A 375 -3.77 -17.95 4.24
C HIS A 375 -3.15 -17.84 5.63
N ASP A 376 -2.04 -18.52 5.90
CA ASP A 376 -1.37 -18.42 7.18
C ASP A 376 -0.83 -17.00 7.44
N LEU A 377 -0.35 -16.28 6.40
CA LEU A 377 0.05 -14.88 6.53
C LEU A 377 -1.16 -13.99 6.89
N TYR A 378 -2.31 -14.24 6.26
CA TYR A 378 -3.55 -13.55 6.60
C TYR A 378 -4.00 -13.83 8.04
N PHE A 379 -4.04 -15.10 8.46
CA PHE A 379 -4.48 -15.47 9.82
C PHE A 379 -3.60 -14.86 10.91
N PHE A 380 -2.29 -14.80 10.68
CA PHE A 380 -1.40 -14.11 11.62
C PHE A 380 -1.69 -12.62 11.69
N LEU A 381 -1.96 -11.97 10.56
CA LEU A 381 -2.33 -10.56 10.52
C LEU A 381 -3.69 -10.33 11.18
N GLU A 382 -4.70 -11.15 10.88
CA GLU A 382 -6.03 -11.06 11.45
C GLU A 382 -6.03 -11.25 12.97
N LYS A 383 -5.25 -12.19 13.48
CA LYS A 383 -5.04 -12.41 14.91
C LYS A 383 -4.55 -11.15 15.61
N ASN A 384 -3.63 -10.42 14.97
CA ASN A 384 -2.98 -9.23 15.52
C ASN A 384 -3.64 -7.92 15.05
N TRP A 385 -4.72 -8.00 14.26
CA TRP A 385 -5.40 -6.81 13.72
C TRP A 385 -6.10 -6.03 14.81
N GLN A 386 -5.81 -4.71 14.87
CA GLN A 386 -6.36 -3.79 15.87
C GLN A 386 -7.63 -3.12 15.38
N ASN A 387 -8.42 -2.55 16.29
CA ASN A 387 -9.63 -1.74 16.00
C ASN A 387 -10.58 -2.36 14.96
N LYS A 388 -10.83 -3.67 15.06
CA LYS A 388 -11.62 -4.46 14.09
C LYS A 388 -13.00 -3.87 13.80
N ASP A 389 -13.64 -3.25 14.79
CA ASP A 389 -14.96 -2.63 14.63
C ASP A 389 -14.93 -1.37 13.77
N ARG A 390 -13.86 -0.58 13.89
CA ARG A 390 -13.73 0.68 13.14
C ARG A 390 -13.07 0.46 11.78
N PHE A 391 -12.06 -0.38 11.73
CA PHE A 391 -11.24 -0.66 10.55
C PHE A 391 -11.19 -2.18 10.30
N PRO A 392 -12.26 -2.79 9.77
CA PRO A 392 -12.26 -4.22 9.48
C PRO A 392 -11.14 -4.63 8.54
N LEU A 393 -10.58 -5.82 8.76
CA LEU A 393 -9.71 -6.50 7.79
C LEU A 393 -10.56 -7.53 7.03
N LYS A 394 -10.48 -7.51 5.70
CA LYS A 394 -11.24 -8.40 4.83
C LYS A 394 -10.32 -9.23 3.95
N LEU A 395 -10.60 -10.52 3.86
CA LEU A 395 -9.84 -11.44 3.01
C LEU A 395 -10.41 -11.46 1.59
N MET A 396 -9.54 -11.27 0.60
CA MET A 396 -9.82 -11.54 -0.81
C MET A 396 -8.96 -12.73 -1.26
N ASP A 397 -9.58 -13.88 -1.48
CA ASP A 397 -8.87 -15.15 -1.69
C ASP A 397 -9.21 -15.83 -3.02
N PRO A 398 -8.78 -15.30 -4.17
CA PRO A 398 -9.01 -15.94 -5.44
C PRO A 398 -8.44 -17.36 -5.47
N PRO A 399 -9.13 -18.32 -6.12
CA PRO A 399 -8.67 -19.71 -6.23
C PRO A 399 -7.58 -19.84 -7.31
N LEU A 400 -6.49 -19.13 -7.12
CA LEU A 400 -5.32 -19.14 -7.99
C LEU A 400 -4.39 -20.30 -7.61
N PRO A 401 -3.72 -20.94 -8.59
CA PRO A 401 -2.80 -22.05 -8.33
C PRO A 401 -1.47 -21.55 -7.77
N THR A 402 -0.69 -22.49 -7.22
CA THR A 402 0.65 -22.20 -6.68
C THR A 402 1.64 -21.84 -7.78
N LEU A 403 1.68 -22.63 -8.86
CA LEU A 403 2.70 -22.47 -9.89
C LEU A 403 2.17 -21.78 -11.14
N SER A 404 3.02 -20.95 -11.72
CA SER A 404 2.71 -20.24 -12.96
C SER A 404 2.44 -21.17 -14.15
N GLN A 405 3.04 -22.35 -14.17
CA GLN A 405 2.77 -23.38 -15.20
C GLN A 405 1.31 -23.82 -15.20
N GLU A 406 0.67 -23.89 -14.03
CA GLU A 406 -0.74 -24.26 -13.92
C GLU A 406 -1.65 -23.16 -14.46
N VAL A 407 -1.30 -21.87 -14.22
CA VAL A 407 -2.00 -20.73 -14.82
C VAL A 407 -1.89 -20.77 -16.35
N SER A 408 -0.67 -20.96 -16.88
CA SER A 408 -0.43 -21.04 -18.33
C SER A 408 -1.18 -22.21 -19.00
N LYS A 409 -1.16 -23.39 -18.38
CA LYS A 409 -1.88 -24.57 -18.88
C LYS A 409 -3.40 -24.39 -18.91
N ASN A 410 -3.95 -23.57 -18.03
CA ASN A 410 -5.39 -23.37 -17.87
C ASN A 410 -5.74 -21.87 -17.98
N TRP A 411 -5.15 -21.19 -18.94
CA TRP A 411 -5.29 -19.74 -19.13
C TRP A 411 -6.75 -19.27 -19.15
N SER A 412 -7.60 -19.94 -19.89
CA SER A 412 -9.05 -19.62 -19.97
C SER A 412 -9.76 -19.65 -18.63
N LYS A 413 -9.29 -20.48 -17.69
CA LYS A 413 -9.84 -20.57 -16.33
C LYS A 413 -9.31 -19.44 -15.42
N TYR A 414 -8.04 -19.07 -15.54
CA TYR A 414 -7.37 -18.22 -14.57
C TYR A 414 -7.20 -16.76 -15.01
N SER A 415 -7.26 -16.45 -16.33
CA SER A 415 -7.11 -15.09 -16.84
C SER A 415 -8.10 -14.09 -16.25
N LYS A 416 -9.31 -14.53 -15.90
CA LYS A 416 -10.32 -13.71 -15.23
C LYS A 416 -9.91 -13.21 -13.85
N TYR A 417 -8.90 -13.79 -13.23
CA TYR A 417 -8.35 -13.37 -11.94
C TYR A 417 -7.15 -12.40 -12.10
N GLY A 418 -6.93 -11.86 -13.29
CA GLY A 418 -5.82 -10.96 -13.57
C GLY A 418 -5.77 -9.73 -12.66
N THR A 419 -6.93 -9.20 -12.27
CA THR A 419 -7.03 -8.10 -11.30
C THR A 419 -6.28 -8.37 -10.00
N PHE A 420 -6.19 -9.64 -9.56
CA PHE A 420 -5.47 -10.00 -8.35
C PHE A 420 -3.94 -10.05 -8.51
N ALA A 421 -3.40 -9.73 -9.67
CA ALA A 421 -1.96 -9.68 -9.93
C ALA A 421 -1.47 -8.26 -10.25
N ARG A 422 -2.15 -7.22 -9.76
CA ARG A 422 -1.89 -5.81 -10.12
C ARG A 422 -0.84 -5.13 -9.26
N SER A 423 -0.29 -5.77 -8.23
CA SER A 423 0.74 -5.18 -7.39
C SER A 423 1.89 -6.15 -7.13
N ASP A 424 2.94 -5.67 -6.49
CA ASP A 424 4.24 -6.33 -6.29
C ASP A 424 4.19 -7.73 -5.67
N HIS A 425 3.13 -8.08 -4.92
CA HIS A 425 2.92 -9.42 -4.38
C HIS A 425 2.86 -10.49 -5.47
N ALA A 426 2.39 -10.13 -6.67
CA ALA A 426 2.28 -11.07 -7.79
C ALA A 426 3.64 -11.56 -8.30
N SER A 427 4.69 -10.75 -8.15
CA SER A 427 6.06 -11.15 -8.49
C SER A 427 6.60 -12.26 -7.57
N PHE A 428 6.09 -12.36 -6.34
CA PHE A 428 6.38 -13.45 -5.41
C PHE A 428 5.54 -14.67 -5.70
N TRP A 429 4.25 -14.48 -6.02
CA TRP A 429 3.38 -15.58 -6.40
C TRP A 429 3.87 -16.31 -7.63
N TYR A 430 4.31 -15.56 -8.65
CA TYR A 430 4.66 -16.06 -9.97
C TYR A 430 6.00 -15.48 -10.45
N PRO A 431 7.12 -15.92 -9.86
CA PRO A 431 8.46 -15.55 -10.35
C PRO A 431 8.67 -15.95 -11.80
N ILE A 432 9.71 -15.40 -12.43
CA ILE A 432 10.16 -15.82 -13.77
C ILE A 432 10.50 -17.32 -13.79
N GLU A 433 11.07 -17.83 -12.70
CA GLU A 433 11.31 -19.27 -12.51
C GLU A 433 9.97 -19.99 -12.31
N ARG A 434 9.53 -20.69 -13.33
CA ARG A 434 8.16 -21.23 -13.44
C ARG A 434 7.80 -22.33 -12.44
N ASP A 435 8.78 -22.99 -11.87
CA ASP A 435 8.66 -24.06 -10.87
C ASP A 435 8.80 -23.55 -9.44
N THR A 436 8.92 -22.24 -9.28
CA THR A 436 9.09 -21.56 -8.00
C THR A 436 7.85 -20.71 -7.69
N SER A 437 7.51 -20.62 -6.42
CA SER A 437 6.45 -19.75 -5.91
C SER A 437 6.74 -19.40 -4.47
N PHE A 438 6.48 -18.16 -4.10
CA PHE A 438 6.64 -17.67 -2.74
C PHE A 438 5.31 -17.21 -2.18
N ARG A 439 5.15 -17.35 -0.87
CA ARG A 439 3.98 -16.79 -0.17
C ARG A 439 4.09 -15.28 -0.11
N ALA A 440 3.00 -14.61 -0.39
CA ALA A 440 2.86 -13.17 -0.24
C ALA A 440 1.39 -12.80 -0.08
N ILE A 441 1.12 -11.73 0.66
CA ILE A 441 -0.20 -11.08 0.68
C ILE A 441 -0.05 -9.60 0.34
N LEU A 442 -1.08 -9.06 -0.33
CA LEU A 442 -1.20 -7.64 -0.56
C LEU A 442 -2.15 -7.05 0.47
N LEU A 443 -1.75 -5.95 1.08
CA LEU A 443 -2.58 -5.11 1.96
C LEU A 443 -2.97 -3.85 1.19
N SER A 444 -4.27 -3.67 0.95
CA SER A 444 -4.76 -2.54 0.14
C SER A 444 -6.10 -2.03 0.63
N ASP A 445 -6.30 -0.73 0.52
CA ASP A 445 -7.59 -0.09 0.80
C ASP A 445 -8.57 -0.18 -0.37
N LEU A 446 -8.18 -0.82 -1.48
CA LEU A 446 -8.93 -0.89 -2.73
C LEU A 446 -9.14 0.48 -3.40
N GLY A 447 -8.13 1.36 -3.35
CA GLY A 447 -8.18 2.73 -3.84
C GLY A 447 -8.90 2.95 -5.17
N PRO A 448 -8.57 2.22 -6.27
CA PRO A 448 -9.26 2.41 -7.55
C PRO A 448 -10.77 2.19 -7.49
N TRP A 449 -11.25 1.39 -6.54
CA TRP A 449 -12.66 1.04 -6.34
C TRP A 449 -13.33 1.79 -5.18
N ARG A 450 -12.60 2.63 -4.44
CA ARG A 450 -13.17 3.65 -3.53
C ARG A 450 -13.72 4.81 -4.35
N ARG A 451 -14.99 5.16 -4.18
CA ARG A 451 -15.63 6.17 -5.03
C ARG A 451 -14.94 7.53 -5.04
N ASP A 452 -14.49 7.99 -3.89
CA ASP A 452 -13.78 9.27 -3.79
C ASP A 452 -12.35 9.20 -4.32
N MET A 453 -11.64 8.06 -4.22
CA MET A 453 -10.32 7.87 -4.81
C MET A 453 -10.38 7.60 -6.32
N ASN A 454 -11.41 6.93 -6.81
CA ASN A 454 -11.51 6.51 -8.21
C ASN A 454 -11.21 7.63 -9.23
N PHE A 455 -11.70 8.86 -8.98
CA PHE A 455 -11.44 10.01 -9.84
C PHE A 455 -10.02 10.58 -9.71
N HIS A 456 -9.26 10.15 -8.72
CA HIS A 456 -7.96 10.68 -8.37
C HIS A 456 -6.82 9.67 -8.57
N TYR A 457 -7.16 8.39 -8.63
CA TYR A 457 -6.24 7.30 -8.89
C TYR A 457 -5.47 7.56 -10.19
N HIS A 458 -4.15 7.40 -10.17
CA HIS A 458 -3.23 7.68 -11.28
C HIS A 458 -3.31 9.12 -11.83
N ARG A 459 -3.70 10.11 -11.00
CA ARG A 459 -3.88 11.49 -11.42
C ARG A 459 -3.32 12.47 -10.38
N VAL A 460 -3.25 13.75 -10.77
CA VAL A 460 -2.84 14.87 -9.89
C VAL A 460 -3.69 15.02 -8.63
N GLY A 461 -4.83 14.37 -8.56
CA GLY A 461 -5.74 14.39 -7.43
C GLY A 461 -5.35 13.42 -6.32
N ASP A 462 -4.44 12.48 -6.56
CA ASP A 462 -3.80 11.69 -5.50
C ASP A 462 -2.70 12.52 -4.84
N ASN A 463 -3.13 13.48 -4.02
CA ASN A 463 -2.28 14.48 -3.39
C ASN A 463 -2.62 14.62 -1.89
N ASP A 464 -2.09 15.63 -1.24
CA ASP A 464 -2.18 15.86 0.22
C ASP A 464 -3.60 15.98 0.79
N ARG A 465 -4.65 16.07 -0.06
CA ARG A 465 -6.05 15.96 0.37
C ARG A 465 -6.37 14.64 1.08
N TRP A 466 -5.59 13.61 0.82
CA TRP A 466 -5.74 12.29 1.45
C TRP A 466 -5.15 12.21 2.85
N LEU A 467 -4.31 13.17 3.25
CA LEU A 467 -3.70 13.24 4.57
C LEU A 467 -4.66 13.78 5.64
N ARG A 468 -5.90 13.28 5.64
CA ARG A 468 -6.92 13.57 6.64
C ARG A 468 -6.71 12.68 7.87
N LYS A 469 -7.14 13.16 9.02
CA LYS A 469 -7.00 12.45 10.29
C LYS A 469 -7.53 11.02 10.23
N ASP A 470 -8.75 10.82 9.72
CA ASP A 470 -9.37 9.49 9.64
C ASP A 470 -8.59 8.53 8.74
N ASN A 471 -8.06 9.02 7.61
CA ASN A 471 -7.23 8.26 6.70
C ASN A 471 -5.90 7.88 7.36
N LEU A 472 -5.25 8.82 8.05
CA LEU A 472 -4.01 8.57 8.78
C LEU A 472 -4.22 7.62 9.97
N GLU A 473 -5.37 7.67 10.65
CA GLU A 473 -5.73 6.70 11.69
C GLU A 473 -5.96 5.29 11.11
N PHE A 474 -6.54 5.19 9.92
CA PHE A 474 -6.70 3.94 9.19
C PHE A 474 -5.34 3.35 8.80
N MET A 475 -4.45 4.15 8.21
CA MET A 475 -3.08 3.74 7.90
C MET A 475 -2.29 3.36 9.17
N LYS A 476 -2.43 4.15 10.25
CA LYS A 476 -1.82 3.84 11.55
C LYS A 476 -2.24 2.45 12.04
N ASN A 477 -3.54 2.13 11.95
CA ASN A 477 -4.04 0.82 12.34
C ASN A 477 -3.36 -0.33 11.57
N THR A 478 -3.12 -0.14 10.29
CA THR A 478 -2.41 -1.12 9.44
C THR A 478 -0.96 -1.28 9.90
N VAL A 479 -0.24 -0.18 10.12
CA VAL A 479 1.15 -0.18 10.59
C VAL A 479 1.26 -0.88 11.94
N ASP A 480 0.45 -0.51 12.92
CA ASP A 480 0.49 -1.09 14.27
C ASP A 480 0.12 -2.58 14.28
N SER A 481 -0.85 -2.98 13.47
CA SER A 481 -1.25 -4.38 13.32
C SER A 481 -0.16 -5.23 12.67
N LEU A 482 0.50 -4.69 11.65
CA LEU A 482 1.61 -5.39 10.99
C LEU A 482 2.85 -5.46 11.90
N MET A 483 3.11 -4.40 12.70
CA MET A 483 4.11 -4.44 13.76
C MET A 483 3.89 -5.60 14.73
N ALA A 484 2.68 -5.72 15.27
CA ALA A 484 2.30 -6.80 16.18
C ALA A 484 2.45 -8.18 15.52
N THR A 485 2.03 -8.28 14.25
CA THR A 485 2.15 -9.50 13.45
C THR A 485 3.60 -9.91 13.29
N MET A 486 4.48 -8.99 12.93
CA MET A 486 5.91 -9.30 12.75
C MET A 486 6.59 -9.71 14.05
N LEU A 487 6.24 -9.08 15.18
CA LEU A 487 6.72 -9.52 16.50
C LEU A 487 6.27 -10.95 16.85
N ASP A 488 5.08 -11.34 16.41
CA ASP A 488 4.55 -12.69 16.62
C ASP A 488 5.27 -13.72 15.73
N ILE A 489 5.25 -13.53 14.40
CA ILE A 489 5.71 -14.54 13.44
C ILE A 489 7.21 -14.62 13.25
N ALA A 490 7.94 -13.53 13.54
CA ALA A 490 9.40 -13.51 13.46
C ALA A 490 10.08 -13.76 14.81
N ASP A 491 9.32 -14.20 15.82
CA ASP A 491 9.77 -14.44 17.18
C ASP A 491 10.52 -13.23 17.76
N GLY A 492 9.89 -12.06 17.65
CA GLY A 492 10.51 -10.78 18.03
C GLY A 492 10.08 -10.30 19.40
N HIS A 493 10.93 -9.48 20.00
CA HIS A 493 10.70 -8.81 21.28
C HIS A 493 11.27 -7.39 21.20
N CYS A 494 10.58 -6.43 21.76
CA CYS A 494 11.06 -5.06 21.92
C CYS A 494 11.40 -4.71 23.36
#